data_81512838f460c19ca7295b7cc1efd0a1
#
_entry.id   81512838f460c19ca7295b7cc1efd0a1
#
_cell.length_a   1.000
_cell.length_b   1.000
_cell.length_c   1.000
_cell.angle_alpha   90.00
_cell.angle_beta   90.00
_cell.angle_gamma   90.00
#
_symmetry.space_group_name_H-M   'P 1'
#
loop_
_entity.id
_entity.type
_entity.pdbx_description
1 polymer ?
#
loop_
_entity_poly.entity_id
_entity_poly.type
_entity_poly.pdbx_seq_one_letter_code
_entity_poly.pdbx_strand_id
1 'polypeptide(L)'
;AGHVNRAIAQSAALLGFDIAVADIYRESLNPELFPPSTTLLHAESFGAAVEALDIRPDNFVLIATNNQDREALDKLIEQPIAWLGLLASRRKVQLFLRQLREKGVAEEHIARLHAPVGYNIGAETPQEIAISVLAEILQVKNNAPGGLMMKPSHPSGHQLVVIRGAGDIASGVALRLYHAGFKVIM
;
A
#
# COMPACT_ATOMS: atom_id res chain seq x y z
N ALA A 1 -10.73 3.16 -10.50
CA ALA A 1 -9.46 3.20 -9.75
C ALA A 1 -8.80 4.57 -9.86
N GLY A 2 -8.53 5.20 -8.72
CA GLY A 2 -7.98 6.55 -8.65
C GLY A 2 -6.46 6.59 -8.87
N HIS A 3 -5.87 7.81 -8.76
CA HIS A 3 -4.43 8.02 -8.98
C HIS A 3 -3.53 7.16 -8.07
N VAL A 4 -3.93 6.97 -6.81
CA VAL A 4 -3.18 6.13 -5.86
C VAL A 4 -3.17 4.66 -6.32
N ASN A 5 -4.32 4.11 -6.74
CA ASN A 5 -4.41 2.73 -7.21
C ASN A 5 -3.54 2.49 -8.45
N ARG A 6 -3.48 3.47 -9.36
CA ARG A 6 -2.61 3.42 -10.55
C ARG A 6 -1.14 3.43 -10.16
N ALA A 7 -0.74 4.32 -9.24
CA ALA A 7 0.63 4.38 -8.74
C ALA A 7 1.05 3.08 -8.04
N ILE A 8 0.15 2.49 -7.24
CA ILE A 8 0.39 1.20 -6.59
C ILE A 8 0.54 0.09 -7.63
N ALA A 9 -0.35 0.00 -8.62
CA ALA A 9 -0.28 -1.01 -9.67
C ALA A 9 1.02 -0.91 -10.48
N GLN A 10 1.41 0.31 -10.89
CA GLN A 10 2.66 0.54 -11.62
C GLN A 10 3.89 0.11 -10.81
N SER A 11 3.94 0.47 -9.54
CA SER A 11 5.07 0.13 -8.66
C SER A 11 5.09 -1.36 -8.30
N ALA A 12 3.94 -1.98 -8.10
CA ALA A 12 3.81 -3.41 -7.83
C ALA A 12 4.25 -4.28 -9.01
N ALA A 13 3.97 -3.85 -10.25
CA ALA A 13 4.45 -4.52 -11.46
C ALA A 13 5.98 -4.57 -11.53
N LEU A 14 6.67 -3.49 -11.15
CA LEU A 14 8.13 -3.43 -11.08
C LEU A 14 8.71 -4.40 -10.04
N LEU A 15 7.92 -4.77 -9.04
CA LEU A 15 8.27 -5.73 -7.99
C LEU A 15 7.90 -7.18 -8.36
N GLY A 16 7.36 -7.40 -9.57
CA GLY A 16 7.01 -8.72 -10.08
C GLY A 16 5.69 -9.29 -9.52
N PHE A 17 4.78 -8.45 -9.03
CA PHE A 17 3.43 -8.89 -8.66
C PHE A 17 2.54 -9.05 -9.89
N ASP A 18 1.74 -10.11 -9.92
CA ASP A 18 0.56 -10.20 -10.79
C ASP A 18 -0.55 -9.31 -10.21
N ILE A 19 -1.15 -8.49 -11.05
CA ILE A 19 -2.04 -7.43 -10.59
C ILE A 19 -3.44 -7.61 -11.16
N ALA A 20 -4.44 -7.58 -10.29
CA ALA A 20 -5.83 -7.42 -10.64
C ALA A 20 -6.38 -6.13 -10.02
N VAL A 21 -7.09 -5.34 -10.81
CA VAL A 21 -7.75 -4.11 -10.35
C VAL A 21 -9.24 -4.23 -10.66
N ALA A 22 -10.06 -4.12 -9.63
CA ALA A 22 -11.52 -4.12 -9.77
C ALA A 22 -12.09 -2.75 -9.44
N ASP A 23 -13.06 -2.29 -10.21
CA ASP A 23 -13.78 -1.05 -9.96
C ASP A 23 -15.23 -1.15 -10.48
N ILE A 24 -16.12 -0.39 -9.87
CA ILE A 24 -17.52 -0.25 -10.30
C ILE A 24 -17.70 0.84 -11.38
N TYR A 25 -16.70 1.68 -11.55
CA TYR A 25 -16.67 2.72 -12.58
C TYR A 25 -15.81 2.28 -13.76
N ARG A 26 -16.44 1.98 -14.88
CA ARG A 26 -15.76 1.49 -16.10
C ARG A 26 -14.70 2.46 -16.61
N GLU A 27 -14.94 3.76 -16.50
CA GLU A 27 -14.01 4.83 -16.88
C GLU A 27 -12.73 4.85 -16.03
N SER A 28 -12.79 4.30 -14.83
CA SER A 28 -11.61 4.15 -13.95
C SER A 28 -10.66 3.03 -14.38
N LEU A 29 -11.13 2.13 -15.25
CA LEU A 29 -10.42 0.93 -15.71
C LEU A 29 -9.84 1.11 -17.13
N ASN A 30 -9.36 2.32 -17.47
CA ASN A 30 -8.68 2.54 -18.74
C ASN A 30 -7.34 1.77 -18.78
N PRO A 31 -7.17 0.78 -19.70
CA PRO A 31 -5.96 -0.04 -19.79
C PRO A 31 -4.66 0.75 -19.97
N GLU A 32 -4.72 1.92 -20.62
CA GLU A 32 -3.53 2.77 -20.85
C GLU A 32 -2.92 3.32 -19.56
N LEU A 33 -3.68 3.31 -18.46
CA LEU A 33 -3.27 3.86 -17.15
C LEU A 33 -2.67 2.80 -16.22
N PHE A 34 -2.66 1.53 -16.64
CA PHE A 34 -2.16 0.41 -15.85
C PHE A 34 -1.04 -0.35 -16.58
N PRO A 35 -0.22 -1.12 -15.88
CA PRO A 35 0.73 -2.04 -16.51
C PRO A 35 0.02 -2.99 -17.49
N PRO A 36 0.63 -3.33 -18.64
CA PRO A 36 -0.04 -4.14 -19.67
C PRO A 36 -0.52 -5.53 -19.20
N SER A 37 0.12 -6.09 -18.17
CA SER A 37 -0.25 -7.39 -17.58
C SER A 37 -1.36 -7.29 -16.53
N THR A 38 -1.91 -6.10 -16.28
CA THR A 38 -2.94 -5.91 -15.24
C THR A 38 -4.28 -6.49 -15.70
N THR A 39 -4.86 -7.38 -14.91
CA THR A 39 -6.25 -7.81 -15.10
C THR A 39 -7.19 -6.71 -14.61
N LEU A 40 -8.04 -6.19 -15.49
CA LEU A 40 -9.01 -5.15 -15.16
C LEU A 40 -10.41 -5.77 -15.10
N LEU A 41 -11.09 -5.64 -13.97
CA LEU A 41 -12.41 -6.20 -13.70
C LEU A 41 -13.42 -5.06 -13.42
N HIS A 42 -14.43 -4.94 -14.26
CA HIS A 42 -15.60 -4.12 -13.99
C HIS A 42 -16.69 -4.95 -13.34
N ALA A 43 -17.25 -4.49 -12.24
CA ALA A 43 -18.36 -5.13 -11.53
C ALA A 43 -19.45 -4.10 -11.19
N GLU A 44 -20.67 -4.58 -10.94
CA GLU A 44 -21.80 -3.70 -10.56
C GLU A 44 -21.70 -3.20 -9.12
N SER A 45 -20.99 -3.93 -8.25
CA SER A 45 -20.69 -3.55 -6.87
C SER A 45 -19.32 -4.09 -6.44
N PHE A 46 -18.75 -3.56 -5.36
CA PHE A 46 -17.49 -4.10 -4.82
C PHE A 46 -17.67 -5.50 -4.21
N GLY A 47 -18.86 -5.84 -3.72
CA GLY A 47 -19.18 -7.19 -3.30
C GLY A 47 -19.13 -8.17 -4.47
N ALA A 48 -19.74 -7.81 -5.61
CA ALA A 48 -19.68 -8.60 -6.84
C ALA A 48 -18.25 -8.68 -7.39
N ALA A 49 -17.45 -7.61 -7.26
CA ALA A 49 -16.04 -7.61 -7.63
C ALA A 49 -15.24 -8.64 -6.83
N VAL A 50 -15.44 -8.71 -5.52
CA VAL A 50 -14.79 -9.68 -4.64
C VAL A 50 -15.17 -11.11 -5.01
N GLU A 51 -16.43 -11.35 -5.34
CA GLU A 51 -16.92 -12.69 -5.76
C GLU A 51 -16.38 -13.12 -7.12
N ALA A 52 -16.16 -12.17 -8.02
CA ALA A 52 -15.65 -12.44 -9.38
C ALA A 52 -14.11 -12.60 -9.43
N LEU A 53 -13.39 -12.10 -8.42
CA LEU A 53 -11.96 -12.30 -8.29
C LEU A 53 -11.69 -13.68 -7.67
N ASP A 54 -10.80 -14.46 -8.29
CA ASP A 54 -10.29 -15.72 -7.73
C ASP A 54 -9.30 -15.40 -6.58
N ILE A 55 -9.85 -14.96 -5.43
CA ILE A 55 -9.04 -14.59 -4.28
C ILE A 55 -8.60 -15.83 -3.52
N ARG A 56 -7.28 -15.99 -3.39
CA ARG A 56 -6.63 -17.15 -2.77
C ARG A 56 -5.90 -16.78 -1.47
N PRO A 57 -5.58 -17.77 -0.63
CA PRO A 57 -4.91 -17.52 0.66
C PRO A 57 -3.53 -16.85 0.56
N ASP A 58 -2.86 -16.91 -0.58
CA ASP A 58 -1.57 -16.28 -0.84
C ASP A 58 -1.69 -14.85 -1.41
N ASN A 59 -2.89 -14.35 -1.62
CA ASN A 59 -3.10 -13.05 -2.20
C ASN A 59 -2.98 -11.90 -1.19
N PHE A 60 -2.51 -10.77 -1.69
CA PHE A 60 -2.45 -9.48 -1.01
C PHE A 60 -3.58 -8.61 -1.54
N VAL A 61 -4.54 -8.25 -0.70
CA VAL A 61 -5.73 -7.51 -1.11
C VAL A 61 -5.71 -6.11 -0.51
N LEU A 62 -5.83 -5.10 -1.35
CA LEU A 62 -5.92 -3.70 -0.94
C LEU A 62 -7.30 -3.13 -1.27
N ILE A 63 -7.99 -2.64 -0.26
CA ILE A 63 -9.21 -1.85 -0.41
C ILE A 63 -8.83 -0.37 -0.45
N ALA A 64 -9.09 0.29 -1.57
CA ALA A 64 -8.78 1.71 -1.79
C ALA A 64 -9.88 2.36 -2.64
N THR A 65 -11.05 2.54 -2.07
CA THR A 65 -12.22 3.14 -2.72
C THR A 65 -12.58 4.51 -2.14
N ASN A 66 -13.41 5.27 -2.84
CA ASN A 66 -13.77 6.64 -2.43
C ASN A 66 -14.99 6.72 -1.49
N ASN A 67 -15.49 5.72 -0.88
CA ASN A 67 -16.56 5.70 0.15
C ASN A 67 -17.34 4.37 0.21
N GLN A 68 -16.99 3.40 -0.60
CA GLN A 68 -17.66 2.10 -0.69
C GLN A 68 -16.77 0.96 -0.17
N ASP A 69 -15.74 1.31 0.64
CA ASP A 69 -14.80 0.33 1.24
C ASP A 69 -15.53 -0.69 2.10
N ARG A 70 -16.72 -0.33 2.62
CA ARG A 70 -17.48 -1.16 3.54
C ARG A 70 -17.90 -2.49 2.95
N GLU A 71 -18.47 -2.46 1.75
CA GLU A 71 -18.98 -3.67 1.09
C GLU A 71 -17.86 -4.67 0.81
N ALA A 72 -16.73 -4.17 0.28
CA ALA A 72 -15.56 -5.00 0.06
C ALA A 72 -14.97 -5.53 1.38
N LEU A 73 -14.89 -4.69 2.41
CA LEU A 73 -14.37 -5.07 3.72
C LEU A 73 -15.23 -6.16 4.39
N ASP A 74 -16.55 -6.02 4.39
CA ASP A 74 -17.46 -7.01 4.93
C ASP A 74 -17.33 -8.38 4.27
N LYS A 75 -16.98 -8.43 2.97
CA LYS A 75 -16.77 -9.68 2.22
C LYS A 75 -15.38 -10.30 2.46
N LEU A 76 -14.38 -9.48 2.75
CA LEU A 76 -12.97 -9.90 2.79
C LEU A 76 -12.45 -10.18 4.20
N ILE A 77 -13.03 -9.55 5.22
CA ILE A 77 -12.47 -9.54 6.57
C ILE A 77 -12.30 -10.94 7.19
N GLU A 78 -13.16 -11.88 6.86
CA GLU A 78 -13.13 -13.25 7.35
C GLU A 78 -12.46 -14.22 6.37
N GLN A 79 -12.11 -13.78 5.16
CA GLN A 79 -11.47 -14.66 4.19
C GLN A 79 -10.03 -14.99 4.56
N PRO A 80 -9.55 -16.21 4.26
CA PRO A 80 -8.17 -16.61 4.47
C PRO A 80 -7.27 -16.04 3.37
N ILE A 81 -6.82 -14.81 3.53
CA ILE A 81 -5.88 -14.12 2.60
C ILE A 81 -4.60 -13.76 3.33
N ALA A 82 -3.48 -13.68 2.59
CA ALA A 82 -2.17 -13.41 3.16
C ALA A 82 -2.09 -12.02 3.82
N TRP A 83 -2.76 -11.04 3.24
CA TRP A 83 -2.76 -9.67 3.74
C TRP A 83 -4.00 -8.91 3.26
N LEU A 84 -4.64 -8.18 4.18
CA LEU A 84 -5.75 -7.28 3.87
C LEU A 84 -5.41 -5.87 4.32
N GLY A 85 -5.27 -4.95 3.38
CA GLY A 85 -5.02 -3.54 3.63
C GLY A 85 -6.22 -2.66 3.32
N LEU A 86 -6.41 -1.61 4.13
CA LEU A 86 -7.43 -0.60 3.91
C LEU A 86 -6.80 0.80 3.85
N LEU A 87 -6.86 1.42 2.68
CA LEU A 87 -6.43 2.80 2.48
C LEU A 87 -7.53 3.76 2.90
N ALA A 88 -7.49 4.21 4.13
CA ALA A 88 -8.49 5.11 4.70
C ALA A 88 -7.88 6.04 5.76
N SER A 89 -8.55 7.16 6.05
CA SER A 89 -8.15 8.03 7.16
C SER A 89 -8.32 7.33 8.51
N ARG A 90 -7.53 7.72 9.51
CA ARG A 90 -7.65 7.19 10.88
C ARG A 90 -9.07 7.26 11.43
N ARG A 91 -9.79 8.36 11.16
CA ARG A 91 -11.20 8.52 11.57
C ARG A 91 -12.11 7.47 10.93
N LYS A 92 -11.94 7.22 9.64
CA LYS A 92 -12.73 6.23 8.89
C LYS A 92 -12.41 4.80 9.37
N VAL A 93 -11.14 4.50 9.61
CA VAL A 93 -10.71 3.22 10.19
C VAL A 93 -11.38 2.96 11.54
N GLN A 94 -11.35 3.92 12.47
CA GLN A 94 -11.99 3.76 13.78
C GLN A 94 -13.49 3.50 13.67
N LEU A 95 -14.18 4.15 12.73
CA LEU A 95 -15.59 3.90 12.46
C LEU A 95 -15.80 2.45 11.98
N PHE A 96 -14.99 1.97 11.02
CA PHE A 96 -15.13 0.62 10.50
C PHE A 96 -14.82 -0.46 11.55
N LEU A 97 -13.77 -0.28 12.34
CA LEU A 97 -13.43 -1.21 13.41
C LEU A 97 -14.59 -1.35 14.43
N ARG A 98 -15.20 -0.24 14.82
CA ARG A 98 -16.39 -0.27 15.70
C ARG A 98 -17.54 -1.03 15.06
N GLN A 99 -17.84 -0.76 13.80
CA GLN A 99 -18.93 -1.40 13.09
C GLN A 99 -18.71 -2.91 12.85
N LEU A 100 -17.47 -3.35 12.66
CA LEU A 100 -17.12 -4.77 12.57
C LEU A 100 -17.40 -5.48 13.91
N ARG A 101 -17.02 -4.87 15.04
CA ARG A 101 -17.31 -5.38 16.37
C ARG A 101 -18.81 -5.43 16.66
N GLU A 102 -19.55 -4.39 16.30
CA GLU A 102 -21.03 -4.36 16.42
C GLU A 102 -21.71 -5.46 15.61
N LYS A 103 -21.10 -5.90 14.50
CA LYS A 103 -21.56 -7.04 13.70
C LYS A 103 -21.13 -8.41 14.25
N GLY A 104 -20.31 -8.44 15.31
CA GLY A 104 -19.84 -9.67 15.91
C GLY A 104 -18.66 -10.32 15.18
N VAL A 105 -17.93 -9.59 14.32
CA VAL A 105 -16.72 -10.09 13.70
C VAL A 105 -15.66 -10.36 14.78
N ALA A 106 -15.04 -11.53 14.75
CA ALA A 106 -14.08 -11.93 15.77
C ALA A 106 -12.83 -11.02 15.75
N GLU A 107 -12.29 -10.72 16.94
CA GLU A 107 -11.10 -9.83 17.06
C GLU A 107 -9.88 -10.36 16.32
N GLU A 108 -9.75 -11.68 16.13
CA GLU A 108 -8.68 -12.29 15.35
C GLU A 108 -8.71 -11.86 13.87
N HIS A 109 -9.90 -11.72 13.28
CA HIS A 109 -10.04 -11.22 11.91
C HIS A 109 -9.79 -9.71 11.85
N ILE A 110 -10.29 -8.96 12.84
CA ILE A 110 -10.07 -7.52 12.93
C ILE A 110 -8.56 -7.20 13.10
N ALA A 111 -7.84 -7.98 13.88
CA ALA A 111 -6.40 -7.81 14.11
C ALA A 111 -5.55 -8.06 12.86
N ARG A 112 -6.06 -8.78 11.87
CA ARG A 112 -5.38 -9.02 10.58
C ARG A 112 -5.54 -7.86 9.58
N LEU A 113 -6.44 -6.91 9.87
CA LEU A 113 -6.65 -5.76 8.99
C LEU A 113 -5.55 -4.72 9.18
N HIS A 114 -4.80 -4.46 8.14
CA HIS A 114 -3.80 -3.39 8.07
C HIS A 114 -4.49 -2.06 7.73
N ALA A 115 -4.78 -1.23 8.75
CA ALA A 115 -5.55 0.00 8.57
C ALA A 115 -5.20 1.07 9.64
N PRO A 116 -4.87 2.30 9.26
CA PRO A 116 -4.55 2.76 7.89
C PRO A 116 -3.34 2.01 7.33
N VAL A 117 -3.44 1.61 6.05
CA VAL A 117 -2.37 0.86 5.39
C VAL A 117 -1.14 1.72 5.11
N GLY A 118 0.02 1.08 5.13
CA GLY A 118 1.31 1.67 4.77
C GLY A 118 2.13 2.17 5.95
N TYR A 119 3.43 2.31 5.73
CA TYR A 119 4.33 2.91 6.68
C TYR A 119 4.12 4.42 6.81
N ASN A 120 4.21 4.94 8.03
CA ASN A 120 4.15 6.39 8.28
C ASN A 120 5.48 7.06 7.85
N ILE A 121 5.61 7.38 6.58
CA ILE A 121 6.76 8.06 5.98
C ILE A 121 6.47 9.52 5.61
N GLY A 122 5.32 10.07 6.04
CA GLY A 122 4.89 11.40 5.64
C GLY A 122 4.44 11.49 4.19
N ALA A 123 3.94 10.40 3.61
CA ALA A 123 3.51 10.32 2.22
C ALA A 123 2.30 11.24 1.95
N GLU A 124 2.38 12.07 0.92
CA GLU A 124 1.33 13.00 0.47
C GLU A 124 0.93 12.75 -0.99
N THR A 125 1.88 12.42 -1.85
CA THR A 125 1.62 12.16 -3.27
C THR A 125 1.18 10.71 -3.51
N PRO A 126 0.45 10.41 -4.61
CA PRO A 126 0.09 9.05 -4.97
C PRO A 126 1.28 8.09 -5.04
N GLN A 127 2.42 8.55 -5.54
CA GLN A 127 3.64 7.76 -5.66
C GLN A 127 4.28 7.45 -4.29
N GLU A 128 4.30 8.42 -3.38
CA GLU A 128 4.78 8.23 -2.01
C GLU A 128 3.88 7.28 -1.22
N ILE A 129 2.55 7.41 -1.38
CA ILE A 129 1.57 6.49 -0.79
C ILE A 129 1.79 5.07 -1.33
N ALA A 130 2.04 4.93 -2.63
CA ALA A 130 2.34 3.63 -3.24
C ALA A 130 3.59 2.99 -2.62
N ILE A 131 4.67 3.75 -2.42
CA ILE A 131 5.89 3.29 -1.77
C ILE A 131 5.60 2.85 -0.32
N SER A 132 4.85 3.66 0.42
CA SER A 132 4.46 3.37 1.81
C SER A 132 3.70 2.04 1.92
N VAL A 133 2.70 1.83 1.07
CA VAL A 133 1.88 0.61 1.03
C VAL A 133 2.69 -0.60 0.60
N LEU A 134 3.48 -0.48 -0.48
CA LEU A 134 4.28 -1.59 -0.99
C LEU A 134 5.41 -1.99 -0.06
N ALA A 135 5.98 -1.05 0.70
CA ALA A 135 6.96 -1.37 1.72
C ALA A 135 6.36 -2.28 2.82
N GLU A 136 5.12 -2.01 3.25
CA GLU A 136 4.40 -2.87 4.20
C GLU A 136 4.08 -4.25 3.60
N ILE A 137 3.59 -4.30 2.35
CA ILE A 137 3.35 -5.56 1.63
C ILE A 137 4.63 -6.39 1.54
N LEU A 138 5.76 -5.78 1.17
CA LEU A 138 7.05 -6.47 1.09
C LEU A 138 7.54 -6.97 2.45
N GLN A 139 7.29 -6.21 3.52
CA GLN A 139 7.61 -6.66 4.88
C GLN A 139 6.86 -7.94 5.22
N VAL A 140 5.54 -7.97 4.98
CA VAL A 140 4.72 -9.16 5.25
C VAL A 140 5.11 -10.32 4.34
N LYS A 141 5.23 -10.08 3.03
CA LYS A 141 5.63 -11.09 2.03
C LYS A 141 6.95 -11.78 2.38
N ASN A 142 7.92 -11.01 2.87
CA ASN A 142 9.27 -11.50 3.17
C ASN A 142 9.43 -11.92 4.64
N ASN A 143 8.37 -11.86 5.45
CA ASN A 143 8.41 -12.07 6.89
C ASN A 143 9.55 -11.27 7.58
N ALA A 144 9.71 -10.01 7.16
CA ALA A 144 10.77 -9.14 7.62
C ALA A 144 10.35 -8.37 8.89
N PRO A 145 11.29 -8.04 9.79
CA PRO A 145 10.97 -7.29 11.01
C PRO A 145 10.54 -5.84 10.75
N GLY A 146 10.85 -5.31 9.55
CA GLY A 146 10.62 -3.89 9.23
C GLY A 146 11.58 -2.94 9.94
N GLY A 147 11.38 -1.64 9.74
CA GLY A 147 12.20 -0.59 10.33
C GLY A 147 13.49 -0.31 9.58
N LEU A 148 14.38 0.47 10.19
CA LEU A 148 15.68 0.81 9.62
C LEU A 148 16.64 -0.36 9.75
N MET A 149 17.38 -0.68 8.68
CA MET A 149 18.42 -1.72 8.70
C MET A 149 19.54 -1.41 9.69
N MET A 150 19.85 -0.12 9.86
CA MET A 150 20.75 0.37 10.91
C MET A 150 20.03 1.49 11.65
N LYS A 151 19.94 1.39 12.97
CA LYS A 151 19.52 2.53 13.78
C LYS A 151 20.66 3.56 13.74
N PRO A 152 20.41 4.81 13.32
CA PRO A 152 21.43 5.84 13.45
C PRO A 152 21.77 6.02 14.93
N SER A 153 23.02 5.80 15.32
CA SER A 153 23.54 6.07 16.66
C SER A 153 23.89 7.55 16.81
N HIS A 154 22.97 8.45 16.46
CA HIS A 154 23.27 9.88 16.55
C HIS A 154 22.42 10.57 17.63
N PRO A 155 23.08 11.24 18.59
CA PRO A 155 22.43 12.28 19.38
C PRO A 155 22.06 13.45 18.47
N SER A 156 20.97 14.10 18.78
CA SER A 156 20.42 15.30 18.16
C SER A 156 21.50 16.36 17.84
N GLY A 157 21.79 16.59 16.57
CA GLY A 157 22.67 17.67 16.14
C GLY A 157 23.27 17.42 14.75
N HIS A 158 22.85 18.18 13.74
CA HIS A 158 23.34 18.22 12.35
C HIS A 158 23.37 16.86 11.63
N GLN A 159 22.32 16.58 10.87
CA GLN A 159 22.21 15.37 10.06
C GLN A 159 23.26 15.41 8.94
N LEU A 160 24.33 14.67 9.13
CA LEU A 160 25.37 14.44 8.11
C LEU A 160 25.07 13.11 7.44
N VAL A 161 24.89 13.15 6.12
CA VAL A 161 24.75 11.93 5.31
C VAL A 161 26.04 11.67 4.57
N VAL A 162 26.65 10.52 4.82
CA VAL A 162 27.85 10.06 4.12
C VAL A 162 27.43 8.98 3.12
N ILE A 163 27.70 9.21 1.84
CA ILE A 163 27.42 8.24 0.77
C ILE A 163 28.75 7.61 0.35
N ARG A 164 28.87 6.29 0.52
CA ARG A 164 30.05 5.54 0.09
C ARG A 164 29.87 5.05 -1.34
N GLY A 165 30.59 5.67 -2.26
CA GLY A 165 30.56 5.36 -3.70
C GLY A 165 30.13 6.59 -4.51
N ALA A 166 30.56 6.63 -5.76
CA ALA A 166 30.31 7.74 -6.71
C ALA A 166 29.66 7.25 -8.01
N GLY A 167 28.99 6.09 -8.01
CA GLY A 167 28.24 5.62 -9.16
C GLY A 167 26.92 6.36 -9.36
N ASP A 168 26.25 6.12 -10.48
CA ASP A 168 25.05 6.85 -10.90
C ASP A 168 23.93 6.87 -9.84
N ILE A 169 23.74 5.76 -9.13
CA ILE A 169 22.72 5.66 -8.05
C ILE A 169 23.13 6.53 -6.85
N ALA A 170 24.41 6.47 -6.44
CA ALA A 170 24.88 7.26 -5.30
C ALA A 170 24.83 8.76 -5.60
N SER A 171 25.16 9.17 -6.80
CA SER A 171 25.10 10.57 -7.25
C SER A 171 23.69 11.09 -7.29
N GLY A 172 22.71 10.28 -7.76
CA GLY A 172 21.29 10.63 -7.76
C GLY A 172 20.72 10.80 -6.36
N VAL A 173 21.10 9.93 -5.42
CA VAL A 173 20.69 10.02 -4.00
C VAL A 173 21.33 11.25 -3.35
N ALA A 174 22.62 11.50 -3.58
CA ALA A 174 23.33 12.66 -3.03
C ALA A 174 22.68 13.97 -3.45
N LEU A 175 22.34 14.12 -4.71
CA LEU A 175 21.71 15.32 -5.25
C LEU A 175 20.35 15.58 -4.60
N ARG A 176 19.52 14.55 -4.44
CA ARG A 176 18.21 14.68 -3.77
C ARG A 176 18.33 15.04 -2.31
N LEU A 177 19.25 14.42 -1.57
CA LEU A 177 19.50 14.74 -0.16
C LEU A 177 20.01 16.17 -0.01
N TYR A 178 20.92 16.63 -0.89
CA TYR A 178 21.40 18.01 -0.89
C TYR A 178 20.24 19.02 -1.10
N HIS A 179 19.38 18.76 -2.07
CA HIS A 179 18.17 19.60 -2.30
C HIS A 179 17.16 19.56 -1.14
N ALA A 180 17.14 18.49 -0.37
CA ALA A 180 16.34 18.37 0.85
C ALA A 180 16.99 19.01 2.08
N GLY A 181 18.13 19.69 1.93
CA GLY A 181 18.80 20.44 3.01
C GLY A 181 19.73 19.60 3.90
N PHE A 182 20.04 18.36 3.53
CA PHE A 182 21.02 17.55 4.25
C PHE A 182 22.45 17.92 3.88
N LYS A 183 23.37 17.84 4.85
CA LYS A 183 24.79 17.91 4.56
C LYS A 183 25.27 16.55 4.06
N VAL A 184 25.67 16.49 2.79
CA VAL A 184 26.10 15.24 2.12
C VAL A 184 27.59 15.24 1.90
N ILE A 185 28.26 14.13 2.25
CA ILE A 185 29.67 13.84 1.90
C ILE A 185 29.68 12.57 1.05
N MET A 186 30.34 12.62 -0.09
CA MET A 186 30.56 11.47 -0.98
C MET A 186 32.00 10.99 -0.89
#